data_2d4930443e6a0aaedaa7774d886ef2db
#
_entry.id   2d4930443e6a0aaedaa7774d886ef2db
#
_cell.length_a   1.000
_cell.length_b   1.000
_cell.length_c   1.000
_cell.angle_alpha   90.00
_cell.angle_beta   90.00
_cell.angle_gamma   90.00
#
_symmetry.space_group_name_H-M   'P 1'
#
loop_
_entity.id
_entity.type
_entity.pdbx_description
1 polymer ?
#
loop_
_entity_poly.entity_id
_entity_poly.type
_entity_poly.pdbx_seq_one_letter_code
_entity_poly.pdbx_strand_id
1 'polypeptide(L)'
;MTLMRLFLFNAFSYCFFVRRVVKRVALGRSPERGLGMMRWCAGVCLRLFPSIRGSIEMSVRHMLSAHLNDDPARIRGVADGIVRELFEAEVAGLMLRSHSIASMKALIDRMACEGEPVLRAALARGGPLMLAGLHFGNLMLFVSKLRLMIPGDRKMMIVMHKDAPGAFFDDAQRLVEEYGAGKIELIDIEQRVHLRRLVTGLRKEAPVFLLFSDLHGRFGKTNACRLGGRWVRLAGGGVKLAVEHDIPVLVSYATGVPFRDACKVHFVALDARPASRMLGVADDASRVAATHQRIADKLEEALVKQPEQWHFWEHFTPYLMPSPLLEQNARAAARTLRSA
;
A
#
# COMPACT_ATOMS: atom_id res chain seq x y z
N MET A 1 31.29 2.18 -20.19
CA MET A 1 31.18 2.57 -18.77
C MET A 1 29.76 2.45 -18.21
N THR A 2 28.71 2.60 -18.98
CA THR A 2 27.29 2.60 -18.52
C THR A 2 26.75 1.21 -18.20
N LEU A 3 27.08 0.18 -18.99
CA LEU A 3 26.60 -1.21 -18.76
C LEU A 3 27.21 -1.85 -17.49
N MET A 4 28.49 -1.56 -17.20
CA MET A 4 29.15 -2.08 -15.99
C MET A 4 28.61 -1.40 -14.72
N ARG A 5 28.20 -0.13 -14.80
CA ARG A 5 27.49 0.56 -13.72
C ARG A 5 26.08 0.01 -13.51
N LEU A 6 25.34 -0.31 -14.58
CA LEU A 6 24.04 -0.98 -14.49
C LEU A 6 24.16 -2.42 -13.95
N PHE A 7 25.20 -3.15 -14.34
CA PHE A 7 25.45 -4.50 -13.85
C PHE A 7 25.92 -4.49 -12.38
N LEU A 8 26.75 -3.56 -11.97
CA LEU A 8 27.10 -3.32 -10.57
C LEU A 8 25.89 -2.80 -9.77
N PHE A 9 25.06 -1.99 -10.36
CA PHE A 9 23.81 -1.52 -9.73
C PHE A 9 22.79 -2.64 -9.56
N ASN A 10 22.67 -3.58 -10.51
CA ASN A 10 21.81 -4.77 -10.39
C ASN A 10 22.43 -5.89 -9.55
N ALA A 11 23.76 -6.07 -9.56
CA ALA A 11 24.46 -7.07 -8.77
C ALA A 11 24.73 -6.61 -7.33
N PHE A 12 24.89 -5.32 -7.10
CA PHE A 12 24.87 -4.63 -5.81
C PHE A 12 23.51 -3.94 -5.58
N SER A 13 22.48 -4.38 -6.31
CA SER A 13 21.14 -3.90 -6.01
C SER A 13 20.93 -4.12 -4.52
N TYR A 14 20.34 -3.13 -3.89
CA TYR A 14 19.78 -3.12 -2.56
C TYR A 14 19.40 -4.53 -2.03
N CYS A 15 18.74 -5.36 -2.85
CA CYS A 15 18.36 -6.72 -2.51
C CYS A 15 19.55 -7.67 -2.25
N PHE A 16 20.64 -7.59 -3.00
CA PHE A 16 21.76 -8.53 -2.86
C PHE A 16 22.61 -8.23 -1.63
N PHE A 17 22.96 -6.96 -1.44
CA PHE A 17 23.75 -6.53 -0.28
C PHE A 17 22.98 -6.71 1.02
N VAL A 18 21.73 -6.26 1.05
CA VAL A 18 20.86 -6.39 2.20
C VAL A 18 20.54 -7.85 2.50
N ARG A 19 20.16 -8.65 1.51
CA ARG A 19 19.82 -10.06 1.74
C ARG A 19 20.99 -10.96 2.11
N ARG A 20 22.19 -10.75 1.58
CA ARG A 20 23.34 -11.62 1.88
C ARG A 20 24.21 -11.16 3.03
N VAL A 21 24.50 -9.88 3.14
CA VAL A 21 25.41 -9.36 4.19
C VAL A 21 24.62 -9.09 5.46
N VAL A 22 23.52 -8.39 5.33
CA VAL A 22 22.74 -7.95 6.48
C VAL A 22 21.99 -9.08 7.15
N LYS A 23 21.49 -10.06 6.38
CA LYS A 23 20.85 -11.25 6.95
C LYS A 23 21.76 -11.97 7.95
N ARG A 24 23.06 -12.09 7.64
CA ARG A 24 24.01 -12.75 8.55
C ARG A 24 24.42 -11.89 9.74
N VAL A 25 24.43 -10.58 9.59
CA VAL A 25 24.95 -9.66 10.61
C VAL A 25 23.83 -9.11 11.50
N ALA A 26 22.64 -8.88 10.93
CA ALA A 26 21.50 -8.34 11.68
C ALA A 26 20.78 -9.40 12.52
N LEU A 27 20.66 -10.63 12.02
CA LEU A 27 19.94 -11.71 12.73
C LEU A 27 20.64 -12.20 14.01
N GLY A 28 21.94 -11.92 14.16
CA GLY A 28 22.70 -12.26 15.38
C GLY A 28 22.77 -11.14 16.42
N ARG A 29 22.03 -10.03 16.24
CA ARG A 29 22.08 -8.83 17.10
C ARG A 29 20.70 -8.45 17.63
N SER A 30 20.65 -7.57 18.64
CA SER A 30 19.39 -6.99 19.05
C SER A 30 18.75 -6.20 17.89
N PRO A 31 17.41 -6.16 17.79
CA PRO A 31 16.72 -5.44 16.72
C PRO A 31 17.17 -4.00 16.55
N GLU A 32 17.36 -3.26 17.64
CA GLU A 32 17.78 -1.85 17.63
C GLU A 32 19.17 -1.69 16.99
N ARG A 33 20.10 -2.58 17.30
CA ARG A 33 21.47 -2.55 16.72
C ARG A 33 21.46 -2.92 15.24
N GLY A 34 20.60 -3.88 14.87
CA GLY A 34 20.39 -4.26 13.47
C GLY A 34 19.85 -3.11 12.64
N LEU A 35 18.80 -2.45 13.10
CA LEU A 35 18.18 -1.28 12.43
C LEU A 35 19.16 -0.09 12.39
N GLY A 36 19.86 0.21 13.50
CA GLY A 36 20.87 1.27 13.54
C GLY A 36 21.99 1.08 12.52
N MET A 37 22.46 -0.17 12.37
CA MET A 37 23.46 -0.52 11.36
C MET A 37 22.92 -0.30 9.95
N MET A 38 21.64 -0.63 9.69
CA MET A 38 21.02 -0.41 8.37
C MET A 38 20.88 1.06 8.03
N ARG A 39 20.51 1.87 8.98
CA ARG A 39 20.46 3.32 8.82
C ARG A 39 21.85 3.89 8.48
N TRP A 40 22.90 3.38 9.12
CA TRP A 40 24.27 3.73 8.78
C TRP A 40 24.63 3.29 7.36
N CYS A 41 24.34 2.04 6.98
CA CYS A 41 24.54 1.51 5.63
C CYS A 41 23.82 2.34 4.58
N ALA A 42 22.56 2.72 4.82
CA ALA A 42 21.81 3.63 3.94
C ALA A 42 22.52 4.97 3.77
N GLY A 43 23.04 5.54 4.86
CA GLY A 43 23.84 6.77 4.81
C GLY A 43 25.11 6.64 3.96
N VAL A 44 25.80 5.51 4.05
CA VAL A 44 26.96 5.20 3.18
C VAL A 44 26.53 5.06 1.72
N CYS A 45 25.45 4.32 1.46
CA CYS A 45 24.92 4.16 0.10
C CYS A 45 24.51 5.50 -0.53
N LEU A 46 23.86 6.38 0.20
CA LEU A 46 23.47 7.71 -0.27
C LEU A 46 24.69 8.60 -0.63
N ARG A 47 25.84 8.39 0.05
CA ARG A 47 27.09 9.10 -0.27
C ARG A 47 27.79 8.51 -1.49
N LEU A 48 27.84 7.19 -1.60
CA LEU A 48 28.57 6.51 -2.67
C LEU A 48 27.78 6.41 -3.97
N PHE A 49 26.44 6.37 -3.89
CA PHE A 49 25.55 6.18 -5.03
C PHE A 49 24.45 7.26 -5.06
N PRO A 50 24.80 8.51 -5.38
CA PRO A 50 23.83 9.61 -5.40
C PRO A 50 22.69 9.42 -6.42
N SER A 51 22.87 8.51 -7.39
CA SER A 51 21.82 8.15 -8.37
C SER A 51 20.59 7.48 -7.72
N ILE A 52 20.77 6.76 -6.61
CA ILE A 52 19.64 6.18 -5.83
C ILE A 52 18.76 7.31 -5.31
N ARG A 53 19.36 8.31 -4.69
CA ARG A 53 18.65 9.51 -4.23
C ARG A 53 17.93 10.20 -5.39
N GLY A 54 18.62 10.39 -6.52
CA GLY A 54 18.07 11.15 -7.66
C GLY A 54 16.78 10.56 -8.21
N SER A 55 16.66 9.25 -8.28
CA SER A 55 15.42 8.57 -8.71
C SER A 55 14.27 8.86 -7.74
N ILE A 56 14.50 8.68 -6.44
CA ILE A 56 13.48 8.92 -5.41
C ILE A 56 13.16 10.42 -5.29
N GLU A 57 14.17 11.31 -5.33
CA GLU A 57 13.98 12.76 -5.31
C GLU A 57 13.08 13.23 -6.45
N MET A 58 13.26 12.66 -7.65
CA MET A 58 12.38 12.94 -8.79
C MET A 58 10.94 12.53 -8.52
N SER A 59 10.71 11.35 -7.94
CA SER A 59 9.39 10.86 -7.56
C SER A 59 8.76 11.75 -6.48
N VAL A 60 9.51 12.09 -5.43
CA VAL A 60 9.07 13.00 -4.37
C VAL A 60 8.71 14.37 -4.93
N ARG A 61 9.55 14.94 -5.81
CA ARG A 61 9.28 16.21 -6.49
C ARG A 61 7.99 16.13 -7.31
N HIS A 62 7.74 15.05 -7.99
CA HIS A 62 6.52 14.88 -8.77
C HIS A 62 5.25 14.81 -7.90
N MET A 63 5.33 14.18 -6.74
CA MET A 63 4.17 13.90 -5.91
C MET A 63 3.93 14.92 -4.79
N LEU A 64 5.00 15.45 -4.21
CA LEU A 64 4.92 16.21 -2.97
C LEU A 64 5.47 17.63 -3.08
N SER A 65 5.91 18.10 -4.25
CA SER A 65 6.54 19.42 -4.37
C SER A 65 5.67 20.56 -3.83
N ALA A 66 4.38 20.56 -4.15
CA ALA A 66 3.45 21.58 -3.65
C ALA A 66 3.35 21.56 -2.11
N HIS A 67 3.38 20.39 -1.49
CA HIS A 67 3.33 20.24 -0.03
C HIS A 67 4.66 20.57 0.65
N LEU A 68 5.76 20.49 -0.10
CA LEU A 68 7.11 20.82 0.35
C LEU A 68 7.54 22.25 -0.06
N ASN A 69 6.61 23.05 -0.63
CA ASN A 69 6.84 24.42 -1.12
C ASN A 69 7.95 24.50 -2.20
N ASP A 70 8.08 23.44 -3.01
CA ASP A 70 9.15 23.30 -4.03
C ASP A 70 10.57 23.47 -3.46
N ASP A 71 10.76 23.36 -2.15
CA ASP A 71 12.06 23.51 -1.48
C ASP A 71 12.97 22.30 -1.79
N PRO A 72 14.09 22.49 -2.50
CA PRO A 72 14.98 21.39 -2.87
C PRO A 72 15.62 20.70 -1.67
N ALA A 73 15.86 21.42 -0.56
CA ALA A 73 16.46 20.84 0.64
C ALA A 73 15.46 19.91 1.36
N ARG A 74 14.20 20.33 1.46
CA ARG A 74 13.13 19.51 2.03
C ARG A 74 12.84 18.27 1.17
N ILE A 75 12.77 18.44 -0.15
CA ILE A 75 12.57 17.33 -1.10
C ILE A 75 13.69 16.29 -0.96
N ARG A 76 14.95 16.77 -0.89
CA ARG A 76 16.13 15.91 -0.67
C ARG A 76 16.08 15.21 0.69
N GLY A 77 15.71 15.93 1.74
CA GLY A 77 15.55 15.37 3.09
C GLY A 77 14.54 14.23 3.13
N VAL A 78 13.39 14.40 2.49
CA VAL A 78 12.36 13.35 2.35
C VAL A 78 12.91 12.16 1.54
N ALA A 79 13.58 12.40 0.42
CA ALA A 79 14.18 11.33 -0.39
C ALA A 79 15.23 10.52 0.40
N ASP A 80 16.07 11.18 1.18
CA ASP A 80 17.05 10.52 2.07
C ASP A 80 16.35 9.72 3.17
N GLY A 81 15.24 10.22 3.70
CA GLY A 81 14.38 9.52 4.67
C GLY A 81 13.82 8.23 4.08
N ILE A 82 13.25 8.30 2.87
CA ILE A 82 12.72 7.15 2.14
C ILE A 82 13.78 6.07 1.95
N VAL A 83 14.98 6.43 1.48
CA VAL A 83 16.06 5.45 1.29
C VAL A 83 16.41 4.76 2.62
N ARG A 84 16.54 5.52 3.70
CA ARG A 84 16.84 4.93 5.03
C ARG A 84 15.74 4.00 5.50
N GLU A 85 14.49 4.40 5.31
CA GLU A 85 13.32 3.60 5.69
C GLU A 85 13.24 2.28 4.92
N LEU A 86 13.49 2.30 3.60
CA LEU A 86 13.53 1.10 2.78
C LEU A 86 14.57 0.09 3.29
N PHE A 87 15.76 0.57 3.71
CA PHE A 87 16.79 -0.28 4.31
C PHE A 87 16.35 -0.87 5.66
N GLU A 88 15.74 -0.07 6.51
CA GLU A 88 15.25 -0.51 7.82
C GLU A 88 14.08 -1.49 7.68
N ALA A 89 13.12 -1.21 6.81
CA ALA A 89 11.94 -2.03 6.58
C ALA A 89 12.30 -3.44 6.08
N GLU A 90 13.28 -3.55 5.17
CA GLU A 90 13.73 -4.85 4.66
C GLU A 90 14.33 -5.70 5.80
N VAL A 91 15.14 -5.09 6.67
CA VAL A 91 15.73 -5.81 7.80
C VAL A 91 14.69 -6.13 8.86
N ALA A 92 13.80 -5.21 9.17
CA ALA A 92 12.70 -5.47 10.08
C ALA A 92 11.84 -6.66 9.60
N GLY A 93 11.58 -6.76 8.29
CA GLY A 93 10.89 -7.89 7.69
C GLY A 93 11.64 -9.22 7.86
N LEU A 94 12.97 -9.22 7.69
CA LEU A 94 13.81 -10.40 7.91
C LEU A 94 13.86 -10.80 9.40
N MET A 95 13.95 -9.82 10.29
CA MET A 95 13.91 -10.04 11.74
C MET A 95 12.59 -10.64 12.19
N LEU A 96 11.47 -10.12 11.70
CA LEU A 96 10.16 -10.69 12.00
C LEU A 96 10.08 -12.16 11.67
N ARG A 97 10.59 -12.58 10.51
CA ARG A 97 10.62 -13.99 10.10
C ARG A 97 11.52 -14.88 10.97
N SER A 98 12.53 -14.30 11.62
CA SER A 98 13.43 -15.03 12.52
C SER A 98 12.95 -15.06 13.96
N HIS A 99 11.94 -14.26 14.32
CA HIS A 99 11.37 -14.20 15.66
C HIS A 99 10.37 -15.32 15.90
N SER A 100 10.21 -15.68 17.17
CA SER A 100 9.17 -16.62 17.57
C SER A 100 7.78 -16.04 17.32
N ILE A 101 6.81 -16.91 17.11
CA ILE A 101 5.40 -16.53 16.98
C ILE A 101 4.93 -15.73 18.19
N ALA A 102 5.38 -16.09 19.39
CA ALA A 102 5.06 -15.34 20.61
C ALA A 102 5.55 -13.88 20.57
N SER A 103 6.77 -13.65 20.04
CA SER A 103 7.30 -12.29 19.87
C SER A 103 6.53 -11.49 18.82
N MET A 104 6.17 -12.12 17.70
CA MET A 104 5.34 -11.49 16.68
C MET A 104 3.95 -11.16 17.21
N LYS A 105 3.37 -12.07 18.01
CA LYS A 105 2.12 -11.86 18.71
C LYS A 105 2.18 -10.62 19.59
N ALA A 106 3.20 -10.51 20.43
CA ALA A 106 3.39 -9.33 21.28
C ALA A 106 3.52 -8.01 20.49
N LEU A 107 4.08 -8.04 19.28
CA LEU A 107 4.13 -6.86 18.40
C LEU A 107 2.72 -6.50 17.90
N ILE A 108 1.96 -7.47 17.41
CA ILE A 108 0.60 -7.26 16.88
C ILE A 108 -0.35 -6.78 17.98
N ASP A 109 -0.26 -7.34 19.18
CA ASP A 109 -1.10 -6.94 20.32
C ASP A 109 -0.88 -5.47 20.70
N ARG A 110 0.37 -4.99 20.59
CA ARG A 110 0.73 -3.60 20.85
C ARG A 110 0.42 -2.62 19.72
N MET A 111 0.07 -3.13 18.51
CA MET A 111 -0.28 -2.24 17.41
C MET A 111 -1.55 -1.46 17.73
N ALA A 112 -1.43 -0.14 17.71
CA ALA A 112 -2.56 0.76 17.82
C ALA A 112 -3.43 0.72 16.56
N CYS A 113 -4.73 1.00 16.72
CA CYS A 113 -5.68 1.06 15.62
C CYS A 113 -6.33 2.44 15.58
N GLU A 114 -5.97 3.25 14.61
CA GLU A 114 -6.61 4.54 14.36
C GLU A 114 -7.84 4.32 13.46
N GLY A 115 -9.00 4.83 13.86
CA GLY A 115 -10.25 4.61 13.13
C GLY A 115 -10.89 3.22 13.37
N GLU A 116 -10.52 2.50 14.41
CA GLU A 116 -11.15 1.22 14.79
C GLU A 116 -12.68 1.30 14.85
N PRO A 117 -13.31 2.36 15.43
CA PRO A 117 -14.78 2.50 15.43
C PRO A 117 -15.37 2.52 14.02
N VAL A 118 -14.66 3.07 13.04
CA VAL A 118 -15.08 3.09 11.62
C VAL A 118 -15.14 1.69 11.04
N LEU A 119 -14.10 0.87 11.30
CA LEU A 119 -14.09 -0.54 10.88
C LEU A 119 -15.22 -1.31 11.57
N ARG A 120 -15.37 -1.18 12.88
CA ARG A 120 -16.42 -1.87 13.67
C ARG A 120 -17.81 -1.52 13.17
N ALA A 121 -18.09 -0.24 12.91
CA ALA A 121 -19.37 0.21 12.35
C ALA A 121 -19.64 -0.38 10.94
N ALA A 122 -18.61 -0.49 10.10
CA ALA A 122 -18.73 -1.12 8.79
C ALA A 122 -18.98 -2.63 8.89
N LEU A 123 -18.29 -3.32 9.79
CA LEU A 123 -18.48 -4.74 10.05
C LEU A 123 -19.87 -5.06 10.62
N ALA A 124 -20.39 -4.22 11.50
CA ALA A 124 -21.72 -4.39 12.12
C ALA A 124 -22.88 -4.33 11.11
N ARG A 125 -22.67 -3.79 9.91
CA ARG A 125 -23.69 -3.79 8.83
C ARG A 125 -23.94 -5.18 8.24
N GLY A 126 -23.07 -6.14 8.49
CA GLY A 126 -23.24 -7.54 8.08
C GLY A 126 -23.01 -7.85 6.59
N GLY A 127 -22.99 -6.85 5.70
CA GLY A 127 -22.74 -7.01 4.27
C GLY A 127 -21.26 -7.15 3.90
N PRO A 128 -20.94 -7.34 2.60
CA PRO A 128 -19.57 -7.36 2.13
C PRO A 128 -18.89 -5.99 2.41
N LEU A 129 -17.57 -6.01 2.64
CA LEU A 129 -16.78 -4.82 2.92
C LEU A 129 -15.50 -4.84 2.10
N MET A 130 -15.22 -3.79 1.37
CA MET A 130 -13.93 -3.59 0.70
C MET A 130 -12.98 -2.77 1.59
N LEU A 131 -11.79 -3.31 1.79
CA LEU A 131 -10.66 -2.58 2.34
C LEU A 131 -9.74 -2.19 1.18
N ALA A 132 -9.75 -0.92 0.83
CA ALA A 132 -8.82 -0.35 -0.13
C ALA A 132 -7.47 -0.18 0.56
N GLY A 133 -6.61 -1.20 0.46
CA GLY A 133 -5.29 -1.21 1.06
C GLY A 133 -4.34 -0.23 0.38
N LEU A 134 -3.39 0.30 1.15
CA LEU A 134 -2.24 1.03 0.64
C LEU A 134 -0.96 0.32 1.08
N HIS A 135 0.06 0.31 0.21
CA HIS A 135 1.35 -0.32 0.49
C HIS A 135 2.22 0.56 1.39
N PHE A 136 1.84 0.67 2.64
CA PHE A 136 2.56 1.40 3.68
C PHE A 136 2.98 0.47 4.81
N GLY A 137 4.13 0.76 5.41
CA GLY A 137 4.62 0.08 6.61
C GLY A 137 4.84 -1.43 6.42
N ASN A 138 4.66 -2.21 7.47
CA ASN A 138 4.85 -3.67 7.40
C ASN A 138 3.56 -4.40 7.07
N LEU A 139 3.45 -4.88 5.83
CA LEU A 139 2.23 -5.53 5.32
C LEU A 139 1.89 -6.84 6.03
N MET A 140 2.88 -7.60 6.50
CA MET A 140 2.63 -8.86 7.20
C MET A 140 1.91 -8.59 8.55
N LEU A 141 2.43 -7.67 9.33
CA LEU A 141 1.80 -7.26 10.59
C LEU A 141 0.43 -6.62 10.33
N PHE A 142 0.32 -5.80 9.26
CA PHE A 142 -0.94 -5.19 8.85
C PHE A 142 -2.02 -6.24 8.58
N VAL A 143 -1.73 -7.19 7.69
CA VAL A 143 -2.68 -8.26 7.31
C VAL A 143 -3.05 -9.11 8.52
N SER A 144 -2.07 -9.47 9.36
CA SER A 144 -2.31 -10.26 10.56
C SER A 144 -3.20 -9.51 11.58
N LYS A 145 -2.88 -8.24 11.86
CA LYS A 145 -3.71 -7.40 12.75
C LYS A 145 -5.12 -7.24 12.21
N LEU A 146 -5.23 -6.98 10.92
CA LEU A 146 -6.52 -6.84 10.24
C LEU A 146 -7.38 -8.10 10.40
N ARG A 147 -6.80 -9.30 10.17
CA ARG A 147 -7.54 -10.56 10.35
C ARG A 147 -8.05 -10.73 11.78
N LEU A 148 -7.26 -10.36 12.77
CA LEU A 148 -7.65 -10.42 14.18
C LEU A 148 -8.81 -9.48 14.55
N MET A 149 -8.97 -8.39 13.80
CA MET A 149 -10.05 -7.43 14.01
C MET A 149 -11.35 -7.80 13.32
N ILE A 150 -11.29 -8.70 12.32
CA ILE A 150 -12.46 -9.22 11.62
C ILE A 150 -13.02 -10.41 12.40
N PRO A 151 -14.34 -10.48 12.68
CA PRO A 151 -14.96 -11.62 13.36
C PRO A 151 -14.58 -12.96 12.72
N GLY A 152 -14.38 -13.99 13.55
CA GLY A 152 -13.86 -15.29 13.11
C GLY A 152 -14.79 -16.02 12.11
N ASP A 153 -16.08 -15.78 12.19
CA ASP A 153 -17.13 -16.29 11.31
C ASP A 153 -17.17 -15.60 9.93
N ARG A 154 -16.56 -14.41 9.82
CA ARG A 154 -16.45 -13.67 8.55
C ARG A 154 -15.21 -14.06 7.77
N LYS A 155 -15.38 -14.35 6.50
CA LYS A 155 -14.26 -14.62 5.59
C LYS A 155 -13.47 -13.34 5.31
N MET A 156 -12.15 -13.46 5.36
CA MET A 156 -11.24 -12.45 4.85
C MET A 156 -10.60 -12.95 3.56
N MET A 157 -10.73 -12.18 2.49
CA MET A 157 -10.12 -12.46 1.18
C MET A 157 -9.07 -11.39 0.88
N ILE A 158 -7.91 -11.80 0.38
CA ILE A 158 -6.88 -10.87 -0.10
C ILE A 158 -6.75 -11.04 -1.59
N VAL A 159 -7.02 -9.96 -2.31
CA VAL A 159 -6.88 -9.92 -3.77
C VAL A 159 -5.46 -9.56 -4.13
N MET A 160 -4.79 -10.44 -4.85
CA MET A 160 -3.37 -10.32 -5.17
C MET A 160 -3.08 -10.66 -6.64
N HIS A 161 -1.88 -10.31 -7.09
CA HIS A 161 -1.32 -10.74 -8.36
C HIS A 161 -0.36 -11.92 -8.10
N LYS A 162 -0.21 -12.84 -9.06
CA LYS A 162 0.67 -14.03 -8.94
C LYS A 162 2.13 -13.70 -8.58
N ASP A 163 2.60 -12.52 -9.03
CA ASP A 163 3.97 -12.08 -8.74
C ASP A 163 4.15 -11.58 -7.29
N ALA A 164 3.07 -11.54 -6.49
CA ALA A 164 3.18 -11.19 -5.07
C ALA A 164 3.98 -12.27 -4.32
N PRO A 165 4.86 -11.88 -3.38
CA PRO A 165 5.68 -12.83 -2.66
C PRO A 165 4.85 -13.83 -1.84
N GLY A 166 4.76 -15.08 -2.29
CA GLY A 166 3.99 -16.15 -1.61
C GLY A 166 4.40 -16.31 -0.15
N ALA A 167 5.71 -16.32 0.12
CA ALA A 167 6.24 -16.45 1.48
C ALA A 167 5.71 -15.38 2.48
N PHE A 168 5.32 -14.20 1.99
CA PHE A 168 4.69 -13.18 2.82
C PHE A 168 3.32 -13.62 3.35
N PHE A 169 2.51 -14.20 2.47
CA PHE A 169 1.16 -14.66 2.83
C PHE A 169 1.21 -15.92 3.68
N ASP A 170 2.16 -16.82 3.42
CA ASP A 170 2.37 -18.03 4.23
C ASP A 170 2.74 -17.65 5.67
N ASP A 171 3.62 -16.66 5.86
CA ASP A 171 3.98 -16.16 7.18
C ASP A 171 2.80 -15.49 7.90
N ALA A 172 2.00 -14.68 7.17
CA ALA A 172 0.80 -14.06 7.73
C ALA A 172 -0.27 -15.10 8.07
N GLN A 173 -0.48 -16.08 7.20
CA GLN A 173 -1.45 -17.16 7.40
C GLN A 173 -1.08 -18.01 8.63
N ARG A 174 0.18 -18.43 8.75
CA ARG A 174 0.66 -19.19 9.91
C ARG A 174 0.46 -18.42 11.21
N LEU A 175 0.78 -17.13 11.22
CA LEU A 175 0.62 -16.29 12.39
C LEU A 175 -0.86 -16.16 12.79
N VAL A 176 -1.75 -16.00 11.82
CA VAL A 176 -3.20 -15.90 12.04
C VAL A 176 -3.79 -17.21 12.54
N GLU A 177 -3.32 -18.36 12.06
CA GLU A 177 -3.73 -19.70 12.51
C GLU A 177 -3.36 -19.93 13.98
N GLU A 178 -2.17 -19.50 14.41
CA GLU A 178 -1.71 -19.58 15.81
C GLU A 178 -2.55 -18.71 16.76
N TYR A 179 -3.20 -17.67 16.25
CA TYR A 179 -4.18 -16.89 17.02
C TYR A 179 -5.58 -17.54 17.04
N GLY A 180 -5.81 -18.60 16.27
CA GLY A 180 -7.15 -19.18 16.09
C GLY A 180 -8.14 -18.25 15.37
N ALA A 181 -7.67 -17.25 14.65
CA ALA A 181 -8.53 -16.22 14.05
C ALA A 181 -9.15 -16.62 12.70
N GLY A 182 -9.00 -17.87 12.28
CA GLY A 182 -9.51 -18.38 11.01
C GLY A 182 -8.62 -18.07 9.81
N LYS A 183 -9.01 -18.55 8.63
CA LYS A 183 -8.17 -18.51 7.42
C LYS A 183 -8.28 -17.20 6.65
N ILE A 184 -7.20 -16.86 5.96
CA ILE A 184 -7.17 -15.85 4.91
C ILE A 184 -7.28 -16.59 3.57
N GLU A 185 -8.22 -16.21 2.73
CA GLU A 185 -8.38 -16.75 1.38
C GLU A 185 -7.67 -15.85 0.38
N LEU A 186 -6.71 -16.40 -0.38
CA LEU A 186 -5.97 -15.66 -1.40
C LEU A 186 -6.68 -15.74 -2.74
N ILE A 187 -6.93 -14.59 -3.35
CA ILE A 187 -7.60 -14.44 -4.65
C ILE A 187 -6.60 -13.94 -5.67
N ASP A 188 -6.10 -14.83 -6.52
CA ASP A 188 -5.24 -14.45 -7.63
C ASP A 188 -6.08 -13.89 -8.79
N ILE A 189 -5.88 -12.61 -9.12
CA ILE A 189 -6.67 -11.91 -10.15
C ILE A 189 -6.43 -12.44 -11.57
N GLU A 190 -5.35 -13.16 -11.83
CA GLU A 190 -5.08 -13.76 -13.14
C GLU A 190 -5.88 -15.05 -13.36
N GLN A 191 -6.33 -15.68 -12.30
CA GLN A 191 -7.12 -16.91 -12.37
C GLN A 191 -8.61 -16.62 -12.40
N ARG A 192 -9.25 -16.91 -13.54
CA ARG A 192 -10.70 -16.70 -13.71
C ARG A 192 -11.55 -17.42 -12.65
N VAL A 193 -11.09 -18.58 -12.18
CA VAL A 193 -11.78 -19.34 -11.12
C VAL A 193 -11.78 -18.56 -9.80
N HIS A 194 -10.68 -17.92 -9.45
CA HIS A 194 -10.58 -17.10 -8.24
C HIS A 194 -11.42 -15.83 -8.34
N LEU A 195 -11.46 -15.18 -9.50
CA LEU A 195 -12.35 -14.02 -9.72
C LEU A 195 -13.83 -14.42 -9.60
N ARG A 196 -14.24 -15.57 -10.18
CA ARG A 196 -15.59 -16.10 -10.00
C ARG A 196 -15.88 -16.40 -8.54
N ARG A 197 -14.90 -16.95 -7.80
CA ARG A 197 -14.99 -17.21 -6.37
C ARG A 197 -15.24 -15.95 -5.57
N LEU A 198 -14.48 -14.87 -5.87
CA LEU A 198 -14.67 -13.56 -5.24
C LEU A 198 -16.10 -13.05 -5.48
N VAL A 199 -16.54 -12.95 -6.74
CA VAL A 199 -17.88 -12.44 -7.10
C VAL A 199 -19.01 -13.28 -6.47
N THR A 200 -18.86 -14.62 -6.45
CA THR A 200 -19.83 -15.50 -5.81
C THR A 200 -19.85 -15.29 -4.29
N GLY A 201 -18.68 -15.14 -3.68
CA GLY A 201 -18.54 -14.88 -2.26
C GLY A 201 -19.18 -13.57 -1.84
N LEU A 202 -19.01 -12.49 -2.63
CA LEU A 202 -19.65 -11.19 -2.36
C LEU A 202 -21.17 -11.31 -2.21
N ARG A 203 -21.81 -12.16 -2.99
CA ARG A 203 -23.26 -12.33 -2.97
C ARG A 203 -23.77 -13.24 -1.85
N LYS A 204 -22.97 -14.23 -1.44
CA LYS A 204 -23.43 -15.31 -0.55
C LYS A 204 -22.85 -15.26 0.87
N GLU A 205 -21.67 -14.74 1.03
CA GLU A 205 -20.86 -14.93 2.24
C GLU A 205 -20.48 -13.62 2.94
N ALA A 206 -20.87 -12.47 2.36
CA ALA A 206 -20.56 -11.14 2.90
C ALA A 206 -19.10 -10.97 3.39
N PRO A 207 -18.08 -11.31 2.57
CA PRO A 207 -16.69 -11.30 2.99
C PRO A 207 -16.17 -9.88 3.24
N VAL A 208 -15.09 -9.79 4.01
CA VAL A 208 -14.20 -8.63 3.99
C VAL A 208 -13.10 -8.92 2.99
N PHE A 209 -12.95 -8.11 1.96
CA PHE A 209 -11.86 -8.30 1.01
C PHE A 209 -10.91 -7.11 0.98
N LEU A 210 -9.62 -7.42 1.10
CA LEU A 210 -8.53 -6.48 1.00
C LEU A 210 -8.02 -6.46 -0.43
N LEU A 211 -7.98 -5.29 -1.04
CA LEU A 211 -7.37 -5.05 -2.34
C LEU A 211 -6.51 -3.79 -2.27
N PHE A 212 -5.25 -3.92 -2.64
CA PHE A 212 -4.35 -2.78 -2.67
C PHE A 212 -4.69 -1.86 -3.85
N SER A 213 -5.06 -0.63 -3.53
CA SER A 213 -5.63 0.35 -4.47
C SER A 213 -4.62 1.38 -4.97
N ASP A 214 -3.40 1.34 -4.48
CA ASP A 214 -2.28 2.19 -4.87
C ASP A 214 -1.36 1.54 -5.91
N LEU A 215 -1.84 0.52 -6.61
CA LEU A 215 -1.13 -0.16 -7.68
C LEU A 215 -1.27 0.57 -9.02
N HIS A 216 -0.22 0.54 -9.84
CA HIS A 216 -0.21 1.14 -11.18
C HIS A 216 -0.75 0.21 -12.28
N GLY A 217 -0.77 0.69 -13.53
CA GLY A 217 -1.41 0.02 -14.68
C GLY A 217 -0.92 -1.37 -15.05
N ARG A 218 0.24 -1.80 -14.59
CA ARG A 218 0.72 -3.18 -14.80
C ARG A 218 -0.19 -4.22 -14.13
N PHE A 219 -0.91 -3.82 -13.10
CA PHE A 219 -1.76 -4.70 -12.29
C PHE A 219 -3.23 -4.69 -12.71
N GLY A 220 -3.56 -4.23 -13.90
CA GLY A 220 -4.91 -4.30 -14.45
C GLY A 220 -5.41 -2.99 -15.07
N LYS A 221 -6.72 -2.92 -15.33
CA LYS A 221 -7.36 -1.70 -15.83
C LYS A 221 -7.22 -0.58 -14.82
N THR A 222 -6.87 0.60 -15.30
CA THR A 222 -6.63 1.78 -14.46
C THR A 222 -7.68 2.84 -14.66
N ASN A 223 -7.89 3.61 -13.61
CA ASN A 223 -8.60 4.89 -13.68
C ASN A 223 -7.60 6.04 -13.51
N ALA A 224 -7.87 7.16 -14.18
CA ALA A 224 -7.14 8.39 -13.97
C ALA A 224 -7.64 9.06 -12.70
N CYS A 225 -6.72 9.52 -11.86
CA CYS A 225 -7.00 10.31 -10.67
C CYS A 225 -5.89 11.35 -10.44
N ARG A 226 -6.17 12.34 -9.61
CA ARG A 226 -5.17 13.32 -9.20
C ARG A 226 -4.48 12.86 -7.93
N LEU A 227 -3.15 13.01 -7.88
CA LEU A 227 -2.31 12.72 -6.74
C LEU A 227 -1.14 13.71 -6.76
N GLY A 228 -0.96 14.48 -5.69
CA GLY A 228 0.04 15.55 -5.66
C GLY A 228 -0.18 16.63 -6.73
N GLY A 229 -1.43 16.91 -7.07
CA GLY A 229 -1.79 17.86 -8.13
C GLY A 229 -1.57 17.35 -9.57
N ARG A 230 -1.08 16.11 -9.75
CA ARG A 230 -0.80 15.51 -11.06
C ARG A 230 -1.75 14.38 -11.40
N TRP A 231 -1.93 14.13 -12.69
CA TRP A 231 -2.69 12.99 -13.16
C TRP A 231 -1.84 11.71 -13.10
N VAL A 232 -2.36 10.71 -12.41
CA VAL A 232 -1.77 9.38 -12.30
C VAL A 232 -2.80 8.31 -12.70
N ARG A 233 -2.31 7.09 -12.92
CA ARG A 233 -3.15 5.92 -13.17
C ARG A 233 -3.01 4.93 -12.02
N LEU A 234 -4.11 4.67 -11.34
CA LEU A 234 -4.18 3.65 -10.31
C LEU A 234 -5.10 2.50 -10.75
N ALA A 235 -4.79 1.28 -10.29
CA ALA A 235 -5.59 0.09 -10.59
C ALA A 235 -7.02 0.20 -10.05
N GLY A 236 -8.01 0.13 -10.93
CA GLY A 236 -9.41 0.48 -10.64
C GLY A 236 -10.37 -0.70 -10.54
N GLY A 237 -9.91 -1.94 -10.76
CA GLY A 237 -10.79 -3.10 -10.82
C GLY A 237 -11.60 -3.36 -9.56
N GLY A 238 -10.98 -3.22 -8.39
CA GLY A 238 -11.66 -3.38 -7.10
C GLY A 238 -12.68 -2.29 -6.81
N VAL A 239 -12.33 -1.03 -7.15
CA VAL A 239 -13.25 0.11 -6.98
C VAL A 239 -14.48 -0.06 -7.86
N LYS A 240 -14.28 -0.50 -9.10
CA LYS A 240 -15.39 -0.81 -10.01
C LYS A 240 -16.30 -1.88 -9.41
N LEU A 241 -15.73 -2.97 -8.91
CA LEU A 241 -16.48 -4.06 -8.26
C LEU A 241 -17.28 -3.54 -7.04
N ALA A 242 -16.67 -2.71 -6.21
CA ALA A 242 -17.34 -2.15 -5.04
C ALA A 242 -18.50 -1.25 -5.42
N VAL A 243 -18.34 -0.40 -6.43
CA VAL A 243 -19.40 0.50 -6.92
C VAL A 243 -20.56 -0.27 -7.56
N GLU A 244 -20.28 -1.24 -8.45
CA GLU A 244 -21.30 -2.05 -9.14
C GLU A 244 -22.15 -2.89 -8.18
N HIS A 245 -21.62 -3.23 -7.01
CA HIS A 245 -22.31 -4.02 -5.99
C HIS A 245 -22.68 -3.23 -4.72
N ASP A 246 -22.60 -1.90 -4.75
CA ASP A 246 -22.87 -1.00 -3.61
C ASP A 246 -22.14 -1.42 -2.31
N ILE A 247 -20.90 -1.89 -2.44
CA ILE A 247 -20.09 -2.34 -1.31
C ILE A 247 -19.42 -1.15 -0.64
N PRO A 248 -19.53 -1.01 0.69
CA PRO A 248 -18.79 0.01 1.44
C PRO A 248 -17.29 -0.14 1.25
N VAL A 249 -16.59 0.99 1.14
CA VAL A 249 -15.13 1.03 0.99
C VAL A 249 -14.50 1.78 2.16
N LEU A 250 -13.53 1.17 2.82
CA LEU A 250 -12.64 1.83 3.77
C LEU A 250 -11.22 1.83 3.21
N VAL A 251 -10.52 2.94 3.32
CA VAL A 251 -9.06 2.97 3.10
C VAL A 251 -8.37 2.41 4.33
N SER A 252 -7.41 1.52 4.14
CA SER A 252 -6.68 0.90 5.24
C SER A 252 -5.19 0.74 4.91
N TYR A 253 -4.34 1.02 5.89
CA TYR A 253 -2.90 0.89 5.76
C TYR A 253 -2.24 0.78 7.14
N ALA A 254 -0.97 0.39 7.17
CA ALA A 254 -0.18 0.40 8.39
C ALA A 254 0.94 1.43 8.31
N THR A 255 1.44 1.86 9.45
CA THR A 255 2.60 2.72 9.57
C THR A 255 3.51 2.25 10.70
N GLY A 256 4.76 2.67 10.68
CA GLY A 256 5.79 2.31 11.65
C GLY A 256 6.69 1.16 11.16
N VAL A 257 7.95 1.21 11.56
CA VAL A 257 8.92 0.14 11.34
C VAL A 257 8.94 -0.77 12.57
N PRO A 258 8.65 -2.07 12.41
CA PRO A 258 8.72 -3.02 13.52
C PRO A 258 10.05 -2.91 14.25
N PHE A 259 10.00 -3.05 15.58
CA PHE A 259 11.12 -2.93 16.53
C PHE A 259 11.71 -1.52 16.71
N ARG A 260 11.37 -0.55 15.86
CA ARG A 260 11.75 0.85 16.02
C ARG A 260 10.59 1.70 16.53
N ASP A 261 9.45 1.57 15.87
CA ASP A 261 8.29 2.42 16.10
C ASP A 261 7.13 1.64 16.71
N ALA A 262 6.21 2.35 17.33
CA ALA A 262 4.88 1.83 17.62
C ALA A 262 4.13 1.69 16.28
N CYS A 263 4.05 0.47 15.76
CA CYS A 263 3.28 0.21 14.54
C CYS A 263 1.80 0.50 14.77
N LYS A 264 1.15 1.06 13.75
CA LYS A 264 -0.27 1.41 13.78
C LYS A 264 -0.99 0.90 12.54
N VAL A 265 -2.27 0.58 12.69
CA VAL A 265 -3.17 0.34 11.57
C VAL A 265 -4.16 1.49 11.49
N HIS A 266 -4.43 1.97 10.29
CA HIS A 266 -5.34 3.08 10.03
C HIS A 266 -6.54 2.59 9.23
N PHE A 267 -7.74 3.03 9.65
CA PHE A 267 -9.00 2.82 8.94
C PHE A 267 -9.68 4.17 8.70
N VAL A 268 -9.87 4.52 7.45
CA VAL A 268 -10.47 5.78 7.04
C VAL A 268 -11.72 5.51 6.21
N ALA A 269 -12.87 6.00 6.66
CA ALA A 269 -14.08 5.94 5.86
C ALA A 269 -13.88 6.81 4.60
N LEU A 270 -14.26 6.25 3.46
CA LEU A 270 -14.62 7.10 2.35
C LEU A 270 -16.06 7.51 2.62
N ASP A 271 -16.34 8.82 2.75
CA ASP A 271 -17.67 9.32 3.05
C ASP A 271 -18.73 8.59 2.23
N ALA A 272 -19.58 7.84 2.94
CA ALA A 272 -20.42 6.80 2.38
C ALA A 272 -21.63 7.34 1.59
N ARG A 273 -21.66 8.66 1.32
CA ARG A 273 -22.66 9.21 0.43
C ARG A 273 -22.10 9.17 -0.99
N PRO A 274 -22.53 8.21 -1.83
CA PRO A 274 -22.26 8.34 -3.24
C PRO A 274 -22.83 9.70 -3.65
N ALA A 275 -22.02 10.52 -4.30
CA ALA A 275 -22.48 11.80 -4.85
C ALA A 275 -23.78 11.65 -5.67
N SER A 276 -24.05 10.44 -6.18
CA SER A 276 -25.22 10.08 -6.97
C SER A 276 -26.56 10.07 -6.24
N ARG A 277 -26.62 9.77 -4.94
CA ARG A 277 -27.90 9.87 -4.22
C ARG A 277 -28.30 11.31 -3.91
N MET A 278 -27.36 12.25 -3.92
CA MET A 278 -27.67 13.66 -3.73
C MET A 278 -28.08 14.38 -5.04
N LEU A 279 -27.68 13.86 -6.21
CA LEU A 279 -27.88 14.55 -7.51
C LEU A 279 -28.66 13.75 -8.56
N GLY A 280 -29.10 12.54 -8.27
CA GLY A 280 -30.01 11.77 -9.13
C GLY A 280 -29.49 11.29 -10.50
N VAL A 281 -28.23 11.56 -10.90
CA VAL A 281 -27.80 11.45 -12.32
C VAL A 281 -26.39 10.90 -12.55
N ALA A 282 -25.67 10.36 -11.56
CA ALA A 282 -24.33 9.85 -11.85
C ALA A 282 -24.39 8.38 -12.33
N ASP A 283 -23.89 8.11 -13.53
CA ASP A 283 -23.65 6.76 -14.02
C ASP A 283 -22.56 6.03 -13.19
N ASP A 284 -22.46 4.73 -13.35
CA ASP A 284 -21.47 3.92 -12.60
C ASP A 284 -20.03 4.35 -12.91
N ALA A 285 -19.72 4.81 -14.11
CA ALA A 285 -18.40 5.29 -14.47
C ALA A 285 -18.00 6.53 -13.66
N SER A 286 -18.92 7.47 -13.50
CA SER A 286 -18.72 8.68 -12.68
C SER A 286 -18.57 8.33 -11.20
N ARG A 287 -19.35 7.37 -10.70
CA ARG A 287 -19.26 6.86 -9.32
C ARG A 287 -17.89 6.19 -9.07
N VAL A 288 -17.43 5.36 -10.01
CA VAL A 288 -16.11 4.73 -9.95
C VAL A 288 -14.99 5.77 -9.93
N ALA A 289 -15.05 6.76 -10.83
CA ALA A 289 -14.05 7.83 -10.89
C ALA A 289 -14.01 8.64 -9.58
N ALA A 290 -15.17 9.04 -9.05
CA ALA A 290 -15.26 9.78 -7.80
C ALA A 290 -14.76 8.97 -6.59
N THR A 291 -15.11 7.69 -6.50
CA THR A 291 -14.64 6.81 -5.42
C THR A 291 -13.12 6.62 -5.49
N HIS A 292 -12.60 6.45 -6.71
CA HIS A 292 -11.17 6.29 -6.92
C HIS A 292 -10.38 7.56 -6.58
N GLN A 293 -10.91 8.73 -6.93
CA GLN A 293 -10.31 10.01 -6.53
C GLN A 293 -10.23 10.14 -5.01
N ARG A 294 -11.28 9.79 -4.28
CA ARG A 294 -11.26 9.82 -2.81
C ARG A 294 -10.21 8.88 -2.20
N ILE A 295 -9.99 7.70 -2.81
CA ILE A 295 -8.89 6.80 -2.39
C ILE A 295 -7.55 7.47 -2.66
N ALA A 296 -7.37 8.11 -3.82
CA ALA A 296 -6.16 8.86 -4.15
C ALA A 296 -5.92 10.03 -3.18
N ASP A 297 -6.98 10.75 -2.80
CA ASP A 297 -6.90 11.83 -1.81
C ASP A 297 -6.40 11.30 -0.45
N LYS A 298 -6.87 10.12 -0.02
CA LYS A 298 -6.39 9.47 1.22
C LYS A 298 -4.98 8.94 1.10
N LEU A 299 -4.57 8.46 -0.07
CA LEU A 299 -3.18 8.14 -0.36
C LEU A 299 -2.30 9.39 -0.25
N GLU A 300 -2.73 10.53 -0.82
CA GLU A 300 -2.01 11.80 -0.73
C GLU A 300 -1.86 12.26 0.73
N GLU A 301 -2.94 12.22 1.52
CA GLU A 301 -2.89 12.53 2.96
C GLU A 301 -1.88 11.65 3.71
N ALA A 302 -1.82 10.34 3.40
CA ALA A 302 -0.86 9.42 4.01
C ALA A 302 0.57 9.73 3.57
N LEU A 303 0.78 10.01 2.28
CA LEU A 303 2.09 10.37 1.71
C LEU A 303 2.64 11.68 2.28
N VAL A 304 1.79 12.68 2.50
CA VAL A 304 2.19 13.95 3.11
C VAL A 304 2.61 13.77 4.57
N LYS A 305 1.91 12.90 5.30
CA LYS A 305 2.19 12.66 6.72
C LYS A 305 3.41 11.77 6.96
N GLN A 306 3.59 10.75 6.15
CA GLN A 306 4.61 9.70 6.33
C GLN A 306 5.12 9.21 4.97
N PRO A 307 5.79 10.06 4.19
CA PRO A 307 6.24 9.72 2.85
C PRO A 307 7.19 8.51 2.83
N GLU A 308 7.97 8.32 3.89
CA GLU A 308 8.96 7.25 4.00
C GLU A 308 8.32 5.85 4.03
N GLN A 309 7.06 5.75 4.42
CA GLN A 309 6.39 4.46 4.62
C GLN A 309 5.82 3.84 3.35
N TRP A 310 5.73 4.58 2.24
CA TRP A 310 5.17 4.06 0.99
C TRP A 310 6.18 3.26 0.19
N HIS A 311 5.78 2.10 -0.31
CA HIS A 311 6.69 1.13 -0.93
C HIS A 311 7.04 1.41 -2.39
N PHE A 312 6.32 2.30 -3.10
CA PHE A 312 6.45 2.43 -4.56
C PHE A 312 7.24 3.64 -5.06
N TRP A 313 8.00 4.30 -4.21
CA TRP A 313 8.82 5.44 -4.63
C TRP A 313 9.83 5.11 -5.75
N GLU A 314 10.39 3.90 -5.74
CA GLU A 314 11.33 3.45 -6.77
C GLU A 314 10.64 3.14 -8.10
N HIS A 315 9.34 2.89 -8.08
CA HIS A 315 8.55 2.45 -9.22
C HIS A 315 7.48 3.47 -9.64
N PHE A 316 7.71 4.75 -9.36
CA PHE A 316 6.69 5.78 -9.59
C PHE A 316 6.44 6.09 -11.08
N THR A 317 7.44 5.98 -11.94
CA THR A 317 7.30 6.28 -13.37
C THR A 317 6.09 5.62 -14.04
N PRO A 318 5.74 4.34 -13.78
CA PRO A 318 4.55 3.69 -14.35
C PRO A 318 3.20 4.31 -13.96
N TYR A 319 3.17 5.14 -12.92
CA TYR A 319 1.95 5.84 -12.49
C TYR A 319 1.65 7.06 -13.34
N LEU A 320 2.69 7.69 -13.89
CA LEU A 320 2.54 8.91 -14.68
C LEU A 320 1.80 8.65 -15.97
N MET A 321 0.87 9.54 -16.28
CA MET A 321 0.20 9.53 -17.57
C MET A 321 1.08 10.22 -18.62
N PRO A 322 1.23 9.67 -19.83
CA PRO A 322 1.86 10.38 -20.94
C PRO A 322 1.14 11.70 -21.22
N SER A 323 1.90 12.75 -21.50
CA SER A 323 1.40 14.12 -21.67
C SER A 323 0.18 14.28 -22.60
N PRO A 324 0.10 13.62 -23.78
CA PRO A 324 -1.07 13.75 -24.68
C PRO A 324 -2.37 13.17 -24.09
N LEU A 325 -2.28 12.11 -23.29
CA LEU A 325 -3.42 11.51 -22.61
C LEU A 325 -3.87 12.36 -21.40
N LEU A 326 -2.95 13.11 -20.80
CA LEU A 326 -3.26 14.09 -19.74
C LEU A 326 -4.23 15.16 -20.24
N GLU A 327 -3.98 15.72 -21.44
CA GLU A 327 -4.83 16.76 -21.99
C GLU A 327 -6.23 16.24 -22.40
N GLN A 328 -6.31 15.03 -22.98
CA GLN A 328 -7.59 14.45 -23.35
C GLN A 328 -8.46 14.13 -22.13
N ASN A 329 -7.86 13.55 -21.08
CA ASN A 329 -8.60 13.21 -19.86
C ASN A 329 -8.93 14.44 -19.03
N ALA A 330 -8.07 15.47 -18.99
CA ALA A 330 -8.38 16.74 -18.37
C ALA A 330 -9.55 17.45 -19.09
N ARG A 331 -9.60 17.38 -20.43
CA ARG A 331 -10.73 17.92 -21.24
C ARG A 331 -12.03 17.13 -21.01
N ALA A 332 -11.93 15.80 -20.89
CA ALA A 332 -13.09 14.95 -20.57
C ALA A 332 -13.63 15.22 -19.16
N ALA A 333 -12.76 15.24 -18.15
CA ALA A 333 -13.14 15.56 -16.77
C ALA A 333 -13.70 16.98 -16.62
N ALA A 334 -13.11 17.96 -17.31
CA ALA A 334 -13.62 19.33 -17.31
C ALA A 334 -14.99 19.48 -18.01
N ARG A 335 -15.29 18.64 -19.00
CA ARG A 335 -16.63 18.59 -19.63
C ARG A 335 -17.66 18.01 -18.68
N THR A 336 -17.33 16.92 -17.96
CA THR A 336 -18.23 16.28 -16.99
C THR A 336 -18.54 17.20 -15.79
N LEU A 337 -17.55 18.02 -15.36
CA LEU A 337 -17.73 18.99 -14.28
C LEU A 337 -18.50 20.25 -14.70
N ARG A 338 -18.57 20.56 -16.01
CA ARG A 338 -19.36 21.70 -16.53
C ARG A 338 -20.79 21.32 -16.92
N SER A 339 -21.06 20.03 -17.02
CA SER A 339 -22.40 19.50 -17.34
C SER A 339 -23.15 19.01 -16.09
N ALA A 340 -22.50 19.07 -14.93
CA ALA A 340 -23.10 18.87 -13.60
C ALA A 340 -23.24 20.22 -12.86
#